data_d93fb6603fa2320d24f0d48f3fc6b8db
#
_entry.id   d93fb6603fa2320d24f0d48f3fc6b8db
#
_cell.length_a   1.000
_cell.length_b   1.000
_cell.length_c   1.000
_cell.angle_alpha   90.00
_cell.angle_beta   90.00
_cell.angle_gamma   90.00
#
_symmetry.space_group_name_H-M   'P 1'
#
loop_
_entity.id
_entity.type
_entity.pdbx_description
1 polymer ?
#
loop_
_entity_poly.entity_id
_entity_poly.type
_entity_poly.pdbx_seq_one_letter_code
_entity_poly.pdbx_strand_id
1 'polypeptide(L)'
;MNEPIVRVPWPSRDSGGSDATLNREWLVTNGLGGYASGTLVGIIARRYHGYLVAALPAPFGRVMMFNDLVERLEFPSGKLYQLGGEERAGVPLKMEAAEHLAEFRLEAGLPVWRYELESAVIEKRLVLPHGQNSVHVNYRLVSGAEKVRLMLRPSVHFRPHEEAVSAELDAAYVLVVADDRYEVVLGEKLPPLRFLLYGSRAQLTVDKLRIQQIVYRIEERRGYPARGDLWSPGYFHAELGPDADATLVASTEGWECMYGLKPSEAIAAEQ
;
A
#
# COMPACT_ATOMS: atom_id res chain seq x y z
N MET A 1 -13.04 -17.32 20.97
CA MET A 1 -12.98 -16.01 21.67
C MET A 1 -13.24 -14.94 20.62
N ASN A 2 -14.11 -13.96 20.88
CA ASN A 2 -14.25 -12.85 19.91
C ASN A 2 -12.94 -12.07 19.89
N GLU A 3 -12.33 -11.97 18.71
CA GLU A 3 -11.13 -11.14 18.52
C GLU A 3 -11.42 -9.69 18.88
N PRO A 4 -10.43 -8.99 19.47
CA PRO A 4 -10.62 -7.58 19.80
C PRO A 4 -10.74 -6.74 18.52
N ILE A 5 -11.89 -6.10 18.35
CA ILE A 5 -12.13 -5.16 17.25
C ILE A 5 -12.05 -3.75 17.83
N VAL A 6 -11.08 -2.97 17.37
CA VAL A 6 -10.97 -1.54 17.69
C VAL A 6 -11.46 -0.73 16.50
N ARG A 7 -12.58 -0.03 16.66
CA ARG A 7 -13.14 0.85 15.63
C ARG A 7 -12.65 2.27 15.84
N VAL A 8 -12.13 2.87 14.79
CA VAL A 8 -11.73 4.29 14.79
C VAL A 8 -12.87 5.08 14.15
N PRO A 9 -13.55 5.95 14.90
CA PRO A 9 -14.64 6.76 14.34
C PRO A 9 -14.14 7.56 13.14
N TRP A 10 -14.79 7.42 11.99
CA TRP A 10 -14.53 8.25 10.82
C TRP A 10 -15.41 9.51 10.89
N PRO A 11 -14.84 10.71 10.82
CA PRO A 11 -15.65 11.93 10.92
C PRO A 11 -16.61 12.01 9.74
N SER A 12 -17.84 12.46 10.00
CA SER A 12 -18.75 12.88 8.94
C SER A 12 -18.07 13.96 8.08
N ARG A 13 -18.43 14.06 6.81
CA ARG A 13 -17.81 14.89 5.76
C ARG A 13 -17.48 16.36 6.15
N ASP A 14 -18.07 16.86 7.24
CA ASP A 14 -17.96 18.27 7.66
C ASP A 14 -17.00 18.53 8.84
N SER A 15 -16.37 17.52 9.44
CA SER A 15 -15.74 17.66 10.77
C SER A 15 -14.22 17.70 10.79
N GLY A 16 -13.56 18.32 9.80
CA GLY A 16 -12.12 18.55 9.90
C GLY A 16 -11.47 18.77 8.55
N GLY A 17 -10.74 19.87 8.42
CA GLY A 17 -9.97 20.16 7.20
C GLY A 17 -8.99 19.03 6.85
N SER A 18 -8.37 19.13 5.67
CA SER A 18 -7.41 18.14 5.13
C SER A 18 -6.34 17.70 6.12
N ASP A 19 -5.93 18.60 7.01
CA ASP A 19 -4.90 18.36 8.02
C ASP A 19 -5.34 17.38 9.12
N ALA A 20 -6.56 17.51 9.63
CA ALA A 20 -7.08 16.60 10.65
C ALA A 20 -7.22 15.17 10.09
N THR A 21 -7.58 15.05 8.82
CA THR A 21 -7.69 13.78 8.11
C THR A 21 -6.33 13.12 7.89
N LEU A 22 -5.32 13.87 7.47
CA LEU A 22 -3.96 13.37 7.24
C LEU A 22 -3.18 13.05 8.52
N ASN A 23 -3.61 13.56 9.68
CA ASN A 23 -3.01 13.22 10.97
C ASN A 23 -3.52 11.90 11.58
N ARG A 24 -4.49 11.23 10.95
CA ARG A 24 -4.97 9.92 11.37
C ARG A 24 -4.13 8.85 10.69
N GLU A 25 -3.35 8.14 11.49
CA GLU A 25 -2.35 7.20 11.01
C GLU A 25 -2.57 5.81 11.57
N TRP A 26 -2.06 4.82 10.88
CA TRP A 26 -2.01 3.42 11.29
C TRP A 26 -0.57 2.91 11.21
N LEU A 27 -0.28 1.88 12.00
CA LEU A 27 1.01 1.19 12.04
C LEU A 27 0.80 -0.29 12.32
N VAL A 28 1.53 -1.14 11.60
CA VAL A 28 1.64 -2.59 11.85
C VAL A 28 3.11 -2.99 11.78
N THR A 29 3.52 -3.93 12.61
CA THR A 29 4.91 -4.41 12.68
C THR A 29 4.99 -5.90 12.37
N ASN A 30 6.17 -6.36 11.90
CA ASN A 30 6.42 -7.76 11.54
C ASN A 30 7.20 -8.57 12.60
N GLY A 31 7.44 -8.02 13.79
CA GLY A 31 8.25 -8.67 14.83
C GLY A 31 9.77 -8.63 14.62
N LEU A 32 10.25 -8.36 13.41
CA LEU A 32 11.69 -8.20 13.10
C LEU A 32 12.22 -6.78 13.30
N GLY A 33 11.32 -5.82 13.56
CA GLY A 33 11.61 -4.40 13.57
C GLY A 33 11.24 -3.70 12.26
N GLY A 34 10.78 -4.43 11.25
CA GLY A 34 10.12 -3.90 10.06
C GLY A 34 8.68 -3.50 10.36
N TYR A 35 8.09 -2.68 9.49
CA TYR A 35 6.74 -2.17 9.67
C TYR A 35 6.11 -1.69 8.36
N ALA A 36 4.80 -1.47 8.41
CA ALA A 36 4.04 -0.68 7.45
C ALA A 36 3.29 0.42 8.21
N SER A 37 3.19 1.60 7.63
CA SER A 37 2.44 2.71 8.21
C SER A 37 1.96 3.68 7.12
N GLY A 38 0.90 4.41 7.43
CA GLY A 38 0.34 5.40 6.53
C GLY A 38 -0.81 6.17 7.16
N THR A 39 -1.39 7.09 6.41
CA THR A 39 -2.64 7.75 6.81
C THR A 39 -3.84 6.84 6.54
N LEU A 40 -4.93 7.02 7.27
CA LEU A 40 -6.17 6.25 7.04
C LEU A 40 -6.75 6.46 5.64
N VAL A 41 -6.45 7.57 5.00
CA VAL A 41 -6.92 7.90 3.64
C VAL A 41 -5.93 7.48 2.54
N GLY A 42 -4.84 6.78 2.91
CA GLY A 42 -3.89 6.25 1.94
C GLY A 42 -3.00 7.29 1.26
N ILE A 43 -2.84 8.50 1.82
CA ILE A 43 -1.95 9.54 1.29
C ILE A 43 -0.67 9.54 2.12
N ILE A 44 0.48 9.42 1.45
CA ILE A 44 1.76 9.50 2.13
C ILE A 44 2.04 10.94 2.58
N ALA A 45 2.36 11.13 3.87
CA ALA A 45 2.57 12.45 4.47
C ALA A 45 3.85 12.53 5.32
N ARG A 46 4.48 11.39 5.63
CA ARG A 46 5.74 11.28 6.38
C ARG A 46 6.77 10.46 5.61
N ARG A 47 8.06 10.70 5.84
CA ARG A 47 9.15 9.84 5.33
C ARG A 47 9.07 8.39 5.79
N TYR A 48 8.37 8.14 6.89
CA TYR A 48 8.17 6.81 7.49
C TYR A 48 6.95 6.07 6.93
N HIS A 49 6.07 6.72 6.18
CA HIS A 49 4.94 6.08 5.55
C HIS A 49 5.40 5.17 4.41
N GLY A 50 4.90 3.95 4.42
CA GLY A 50 5.14 2.95 3.41
C GLY A 50 4.43 1.64 3.71
N TYR A 51 4.25 0.86 2.67
CA TYR A 51 3.65 -0.48 2.76
C TYR A 51 4.65 -1.53 3.25
N LEU A 52 5.97 -1.30 3.05
CA LEU A 52 7.01 -2.17 3.58
C LEU A 52 8.28 -1.38 3.88
N VAL A 53 8.55 -1.20 5.17
CA VAL A 53 9.86 -0.87 5.69
C VAL A 53 10.47 -2.16 6.20
N ALA A 54 11.37 -2.75 5.41
CA ALA A 54 11.98 -4.03 5.72
C ALA A 54 13.07 -3.88 6.79
N ALA A 55 13.13 -4.81 7.73
CA ALA A 55 14.24 -4.95 8.67
C ALA A 55 15.30 -5.86 8.05
N LEU A 56 16.32 -5.27 7.44
CA LEU A 56 17.40 -6.01 6.79
C LEU A 56 18.58 -6.23 7.75
N PRO A 57 19.40 -7.27 7.54
CA PRO A 57 20.61 -7.49 8.34
C PRO A 57 21.56 -6.30 8.30
N ALA A 58 22.40 -6.17 9.33
CA ALA A 58 23.48 -5.18 9.34
C ALA A 58 24.32 -5.30 8.05
N PRO A 59 24.78 -4.19 7.47
CA PRO A 59 24.72 -2.82 7.98
C PRO A 59 23.45 -2.02 7.60
N PHE A 60 22.48 -2.60 6.93
CA PHE A 60 21.34 -1.87 6.33
C PHE A 60 20.31 -1.39 7.36
N GLY A 61 19.96 -2.22 8.35
CA GLY A 61 18.91 -1.89 9.31
C GLY A 61 17.54 -1.77 8.64
N ARG A 62 16.79 -0.71 8.95
CA ARG A 62 15.46 -0.49 8.34
C ARG A 62 15.58 0.24 7.01
N VAL A 63 15.07 -0.39 5.97
CA VAL A 63 15.08 0.15 4.59
C VAL A 63 13.64 0.27 4.08
N MET A 64 13.28 1.45 3.61
CA MET A 64 12.04 1.67 2.87
C MET A 64 12.15 0.95 1.53
N MET A 65 11.33 -0.08 1.32
CA MET A 65 11.31 -0.89 0.11
C MET A 65 10.05 -0.65 -0.72
N PHE A 66 8.89 -0.42 -0.08
CA PHE A 66 7.64 -0.20 -0.74
C PHE A 66 6.94 1.03 -0.15
N ASN A 67 7.00 2.16 -0.89
CA ASN A 67 6.57 3.46 -0.37
C ASN A 67 5.07 3.69 -0.48
N ASP A 68 4.50 3.49 -1.66
CA ASP A 68 3.12 3.88 -1.92
C ASP A 68 2.43 2.89 -2.87
N LEU A 69 1.10 2.81 -2.75
CA LEU A 69 0.24 2.00 -3.60
C LEU A 69 -0.98 2.84 -3.98
N VAL A 70 -0.99 3.32 -5.23
CA VAL A 70 -2.18 3.97 -5.77
C VAL A 70 -3.16 2.91 -6.24
N GLU A 71 -4.34 2.92 -5.65
CA GLU A 71 -5.40 1.94 -5.84
C GLU A 71 -6.54 2.57 -6.62
N ARG A 72 -6.99 1.93 -7.69
CA ARG A 72 -8.13 2.37 -8.48
C ARG A 72 -9.12 1.24 -8.69
N LEU A 73 -10.39 1.58 -8.59
CA LEU A 73 -11.53 0.68 -8.78
C LEU A 73 -12.35 1.20 -9.95
N GLU A 74 -12.44 0.42 -11.03
CA GLU A 74 -13.27 0.72 -12.18
C GLU A 74 -14.52 -0.16 -12.14
N PHE A 75 -15.68 0.50 -12.09
CA PHE A 75 -16.98 -0.15 -12.06
C PHE A 75 -17.52 -0.38 -13.47
N PRO A 76 -18.47 -1.32 -13.66
CA PRO A 76 -19.14 -1.53 -14.95
C PRO A 76 -19.88 -0.29 -15.49
N SER A 77 -20.24 0.64 -14.60
CA SER A 77 -20.79 1.95 -14.97
C SER A 77 -19.80 2.84 -15.74
N GLY A 78 -18.52 2.47 -15.77
CA GLY A 78 -17.42 3.27 -16.30
C GLY A 78 -16.88 4.29 -15.30
N LYS A 79 -17.40 4.35 -14.09
CA LYS A 79 -16.85 5.20 -13.03
C LYS A 79 -15.57 4.63 -12.48
N LEU A 80 -14.63 5.53 -12.21
CA LEU A 80 -13.32 5.24 -11.64
C LEU A 80 -13.21 5.92 -10.27
N TYR A 81 -12.84 5.14 -9.25
CA TYR A 81 -12.58 5.63 -7.90
C TYR A 81 -11.13 5.39 -7.53
N GLN A 82 -10.49 6.37 -6.91
CA GLN A 82 -9.13 6.23 -6.40
C GLN A 82 -9.12 6.17 -4.88
N LEU A 83 -8.51 5.12 -4.34
CA LEU A 83 -8.28 4.94 -2.91
C LEU A 83 -6.81 5.24 -2.60
N GLY A 84 -6.55 6.33 -1.88
CA GLY A 84 -5.19 6.76 -1.61
C GLY A 84 -4.54 7.58 -2.72
N GLY A 85 -3.23 7.72 -2.66
CA GLY A 85 -2.42 8.46 -3.60
C GLY A 85 -1.38 9.36 -2.96
N GLU A 86 -0.90 10.32 -3.74
CA GLU A 86 0.13 11.25 -3.32
C GLU A 86 -0.31 12.70 -3.45
N GLU A 87 0.15 13.56 -2.56
CA GLU A 87 0.09 15.00 -2.73
C GLU A 87 1.25 15.45 -3.63
N ARG A 88 0.99 16.30 -4.61
CA ARG A 88 2.02 16.85 -5.51
C ARG A 88 2.08 18.37 -5.41
N ALA A 89 3.29 18.91 -5.50
CA ALA A 89 3.49 20.34 -5.50
C ALA A 89 2.77 20.99 -6.70
N GLY A 90 2.00 22.05 -6.40
CA GLY A 90 1.25 22.78 -7.43
C GLY A 90 -0.03 22.10 -7.93
N VAL A 91 -0.40 20.94 -7.38
CA VAL A 91 -1.64 20.24 -7.70
C VAL A 91 -2.55 20.23 -6.47
N PRO A 92 -3.83 20.59 -6.59
CA PRO A 92 -4.76 20.51 -5.48
C PRO A 92 -4.84 19.07 -4.94
N LEU A 93 -4.71 18.91 -3.63
CA LEU A 93 -4.84 17.63 -2.97
C LEU A 93 -6.27 17.11 -3.12
N LYS A 94 -6.43 15.91 -3.67
CA LYS A 94 -7.68 15.18 -3.74
C LYS A 94 -7.66 14.03 -2.74
N MET A 95 -8.70 13.92 -1.94
CA MET A 95 -8.87 12.87 -0.92
C MET A 95 -10.13 12.06 -1.21
N GLU A 96 -10.25 11.53 -2.42
CA GLU A 96 -11.43 10.75 -2.84
C GLU A 96 -11.69 9.56 -1.90
N ALA A 97 -10.63 8.90 -1.42
CA ALA A 97 -10.76 7.83 -0.44
C ALA A 97 -11.51 8.25 0.84
N ALA A 98 -11.29 9.48 1.31
CA ALA A 98 -11.94 10.00 2.51
C ALA A 98 -13.46 10.14 2.35
N GLU A 99 -13.92 10.39 1.11
CA GLU A 99 -15.36 10.56 0.80
C GLU A 99 -16.11 9.23 0.82
N HIS A 100 -15.38 8.13 0.58
CA HIS A 100 -15.95 6.79 0.43
C HIS A 100 -15.56 5.84 1.56
N LEU A 101 -14.67 6.24 2.45
CA LEU A 101 -14.30 5.47 3.63
C LEU A 101 -15.48 5.49 4.62
N ALA A 102 -16.13 4.35 4.80
CA ALA A 102 -17.23 4.21 5.74
C ALA A 102 -16.73 3.83 7.14
N GLU A 103 -15.70 2.99 7.21
CA GLU A 103 -15.13 2.51 8.47
C GLU A 103 -13.64 2.22 8.33
N PHE A 104 -12.89 2.55 9.35
CA PHE A 104 -11.57 1.97 9.63
C PHE A 104 -11.62 1.24 10.97
N ARG A 105 -11.08 0.03 11.01
CA ARG A 105 -11.00 -0.77 12.23
C ARG A 105 -9.72 -1.58 12.29
N LEU A 106 -9.33 -1.98 13.49
CA LEU A 106 -8.30 -2.98 13.72
C LEU A 106 -8.97 -4.29 14.16
N GLU A 107 -8.79 -5.36 13.41
CA GLU A 107 -9.21 -6.71 13.75
C GLU A 107 -7.97 -7.52 14.15
N ALA A 108 -7.89 -7.95 15.41
CA ALA A 108 -6.67 -8.57 15.99
C ALA A 108 -5.39 -7.74 15.74
N GLY A 109 -5.50 -6.40 15.69
CA GLY A 109 -4.39 -5.49 15.39
C GLY A 109 -4.16 -5.23 13.89
N LEU A 110 -4.80 -5.96 13.00
CA LEU A 110 -4.67 -5.78 11.55
C LEU A 110 -5.59 -4.67 11.05
N PRO A 111 -5.08 -3.72 10.26
CA PRO A 111 -5.89 -2.65 9.71
C PRO A 111 -6.83 -3.14 8.61
N VAL A 112 -8.09 -2.73 8.72
CA VAL A 112 -9.14 -3.00 7.75
C VAL A 112 -9.87 -1.70 7.42
N TRP A 113 -9.94 -1.38 6.15
CA TRP A 113 -10.72 -0.28 5.59
C TRP A 113 -11.95 -0.83 4.91
N ARG A 114 -13.09 -0.18 5.13
CA ARG A 114 -14.36 -0.47 4.47
C ARG A 114 -14.78 0.74 3.67
N TYR A 115 -14.87 0.58 2.37
CA TYR A 115 -15.30 1.62 1.44
C TYR A 115 -16.70 1.31 0.91
N GLU A 116 -17.54 2.34 0.85
CA GLU A 116 -18.88 2.28 0.23
C GLU A 116 -18.85 3.09 -1.07
N LEU A 117 -18.98 2.40 -2.19
CA LEU A 117 -18.81 2.93 -3.54
C LEU A 117 -19.99 2.48 -4.40
N GLU A 118 -20.78 3.42 -4.91
CA GLU A 118 -22.01 3.10 -5.66
C GLU A 118 -22.91 2.11 -4.89
N SER A 119 -23.09 0.92 -5.44
CA SER A 119 -23.89 -0.17 -4.86
C SER A 119 -23.01 -1.28 -4.25
N ALA A 120 -21.70 -1.05 -4.12
CA ALA A 120 -20.76 -2.05 -3.64
C ALA A 120 -20.05 -1.63 -2.36
N VAL A 121 -19.66 -2.63 -1.60
CA VAL A 121 -18.82 -2.49 -0.42
C VAL A 121 -17.51 -3.24 -0.67
N ILE A 122 -16.41 -2.52 -0.61
CA ILE A 122 -15.05 -3.08 -0.76
C ILE A 122 -14.35 -3.02 0.59
N GLU A 123 -13.79 -4.13 1.03
CA GLU A 123 -12.85 -4.16 2.14
C GLU A 123 -11.42 -4.32 1.64
N LYS A 124 -10.53 -3.49 2.20
CA LYS A 124 -9.08 -3.62 2.10
C LYS A 124 -8.54 -4.05 3.45
N ARG A 125 -7.66 -5.03 3.46
CA ARG A 125 -6.95 -5.49 4.66
C ARG A 125 -5.46 -5.51 4.38
N LEU A 126 -4.65 -5.15 5.38
CA LEU A 126 -3.21 -5.22 5.29
C LEU A 126 -2.68 -6.15 6.38
N VAL A 127 -1.76 -7.02 6.00
CA VAL A 127 -1.12 -7.99 6.89
C VAL A 127 0.39 -7.93 6.69
N LEU A 128 1.15 -7.85 7.77
CA LEU A 128 2.59 -8.11 7.80
C LEU A 128 2.82 -9.41 8.56
N PRO A 129 3.12 -10.53 7.88
CA PRO A 129 3.37 -11.80 8.54
C PRO A 129 4.52 -11.70 9.53
N HIS A 130 4.33 -12.24 10.74
CA HIS A 130 5.33 -12.21 11.80
C HIS A 130 6.60 -12.92 11.36
N GLY A 131 7.75 -12.32 11.64
CA GLY A 131 9.04 -12.89 11.28
C GLY A 131 9.42 -12.80 9.79
N GLN A 132 8.68 -12.05 8.97
CA GLN A 132 8.95 -11.88 7.54
C GLN A 132 8.96 -10.41 7.12
N ASN A 133 9.83 -10.06 6.17
CA ASN A 133 9.78 -8.76 5.49
C ASN A 133 8.85 -8.84 4.27
N SER A 134 7.58 -9.11 4.55
CA SER A 134 6.50 -9.25 3.57
C SER A 134 5.30 -8.43 3.98
N VAL A 135 4.56 -7.92 3.01
CA VAL A 135 3.24 -7.30 3.19
C VAL A 135 2.24 -7.91 2.22
N HIS A 136 1.06 -8.23 2.73
CA HIS A 136 -0.08 -8.68 1.95
C HIS A 136 -1.16 -7.61 2.01
N VAL A 137 -1.59 -7.10 0.86
CA VAL A 137 -2.70 -6.15 0.74
C VAL A 137 -3.84 -6.85 0.04
N ASN A 138 -4.86 -7.24 0.80
CA ASN A 138 -6.03 -7.97 0.33
C ASN A 138 -7.18 -7.03 0.05
N TYR A 139 -7.91 -7.30 -1.02
CA TYR A 139 -9.12 -6.60 -1.43
C TYR A 139 -10.24 -7.60 -1.65
N ARG A 140 -11.41 -7.31 -1.07
CA ARG A 140 -12.58 -8.16 -1.14
C ARG A 140 -13.82 -7.35 -1.47
N LEU A 141 -14.63 -7.85 -2.40
CA LEU A 141 -15.98 -7.36 -2.64
C LEU A 141 -16.93 -7.99 -1.61
N VAL A 142 -17.32 -7.22 -0.61
CA VAL A 142 -18.18 -7.70 0.50
C VAL A 142 -19.63 -7.79 0.07
N SER A 143 -20.09 -6.82 -0.72
CA SER A 143 -21.43 -6.79 -1.28
C SER A 143 -21.45 -6.03 -2.60
N GLY A 144 -22.48 -6.25 -3.39
CA GLY A 144 -22.60 -5.76 -4.76
C GLY A 144 -22.62 -6.94 -5.72
N ALA A 145 -23.44 -6.88 -6.77
CA ALA A 145 -23.63 -7.99 -7.71
C ALA A 145 -22.63 -7.98 -8.87
N GLU A 146 -21.83 -6.94 -9.01
CA GLU A 146 -21.04 -6.69 -10.20
C GLU A 146 -19.55 -6.94 -9.95
N LYS A 147 -18.86 -7.29 -11.02
CA LYS A 147 -17.40 -7.39 -10.99
C LYS A 147 -16.79 -5.98 -11.01
N VAL A 148 -15.77 -5.76 -10.22
CA VAL A 148 -15.04 -4.50 -10.15
C VAL A 148 -13.59 -4.76 -10.60
N ARG A 149 -13.09 -3.95 -11.55
CA ARG A 149 -11.68 -4.02 -11.92
C ARG A 149 -10.85 -3.26 -10.90
N LEU A 150 -9.90 -3.96 -10.29
CA LEU A 150 -8.91 -3.38 -9.39
C LEU A 150 -7.62 -3.10 -10.17
N MET A 151 -7.08 -1.89 -10.03
CA MET A 151 -5.78 -1.49 -10.55
C MET A 151 -4.91 -1.01 -9.40
N LEU A 152 -3.70 -1.55 -9.30
CA LEU A 152 -2.75 -1.30 -8.20
C LEU A 152 -1.42 -0.82 -8.78
N ARG A 153 -1.06 0.44 -8.55
CA ARG A 153 0.22 1.00 -8.97
C ARG A 153 1.16 1.12 -7.79
N PRO A 154 2.11 0.20 -7.61
CA PRO A 154 3.15 0.31 -6.60
C PRO A 154 4.18 1.38 -6.98
N SER A 155 4.71 2.05 -5.98
CA SER A 155 5.77 3.03 -6.14
C SER A 155 6.84 2.85 -5.07
N VAL A 156 8.10 3.01 -5.45
CA VAL A 156 9.27 2.70 -4.62
C VAL A 156 10.31 3.81 -4.64
N HIS A 157 11.04 3.92 -3.54
CA HIS A 157 12.30 4.61 -3.39
C HIS A 157 13.09 3.88 -2.30
N PHE A 158 14.01 3.00 -2.71
CA PHE A 158 14.81 2.22 -1.77
C PHE A 158 15.80 3.14 -1.07
N ARG A 159 15.62 3.33 0.22
CA ARG A 159 16.46 4.21 1.06
C ARG A 159 16.40 3.78 2.52
N PRO A 160 17.40 4.08 3.34
CA PRO A 160 17.27 4.00 4.79
C PRO A 160 16.01 4.75 5.25
N HIS A 161 15.22 4.17 6.16
CA HIS A 161 13.90 4.73 6.50
C HIS A 161 13.98 6.13 7.14
N GLU A 162 15.10 6.48 7.75
CA GLU A 162 15.35 7.81 8.35
C GLU A 162 15.91 8.84 7.37
N GLU A 163 16.33 8.41 6.19
CA GLU A 163 16.88 9.29 5.18
C GLU A 163 15.80 10.28 4.67
N ALA A 164 16.25 11.44 4.26
CA ALA A 164 15.35 12.48 3.73
C ALA A 164 14.61 11.99 2.48
N VAL A 165 13.34 12.34 2.35
CA VAL A 165 12.54 12.01 1.16
C VAL A 165 13.07 12.68 -0.10
N SER A 166 13.87 13.74 0.05
CA SER A 166 14.56 14.46 -1.03
C SER A 166 15.86 13.80 -1.48
N ALA A 167 16.24 12.65 -0.89
CA ALA A 167 17.36 11.87 -1.40
C ALA A 167 17.15 11.58 -2.89
N GLU A 168 18.25 11.53 -3.63
CA GLU A 168 18.20 11.33 -5.07
C GLU A 168 17.59 9.96 -5.41
N LEU A 169 16.57 9.97 -6.26
CA LEU A 169 15.99 8.74 -6.77
C LEU A 169 16.92 8.19 -7.86
N ASP A 170 17.56 7.05 -7.58
CA ASP A 170 18.41 6.37 -8.55
C ASP A 170 17.63 6.04 -9.84
N ALA A 171 18.26 6.27 -10.97
CA ALA A 171 17.68 5.96 -12.28
C ALA A 171 17.81 4.48 -12.68
N ALA A 172 18.56 3.68 -11.92
CA ALA A 172 18.91 2.30 -12.24
C ALA A 172 17.91 1.25 -11.78
N TYR A 173 16.67 1.63 -11.41
CA TYR A 173 15.63 0.65 -11.11
C TYR A 173 15.32 -0.23 -12.32
N VAL A 174 15.38 -1.53 -12.13
CA VAL A 174 15.07 -2.54 -13.14
C VAL A 174 13.88 -3.36 -12.69
N LEU A 175 12.92 -3.56 -13.60
CA LEU A 175 11.85 -4.54 -13.43
C LEU A 175 12.27 -5.82 -14.15
N VAL A 176 12.38 -6.92 -13.43
CA VAL A 176 12.54 -8.28 -13.93
C VAL A 176 11.20 -8.97 -13.89
N VAL A 177 10.82 -9.62 -14.99
CA VAL A 177 9.55 -10.34 -15.13
C VAL A 177 9.84 -11.77 -15.59
N ALA A 178 9.30 -12.74 -14.85
CA ALA A 178 9.36 -14.15 -15.19
C ALA A 178 8.02 -14.80 -14.82
N ASP A 179 7.18 -15.05 -15.80
CA ASP A 179 5.80 -15.53 -15.65
C ASP A 179 4.97 -14.59 -14.75
N ASP A 180 4.51 -15.06 -13.59
CA ASP A 180 3.78 -14.31 -12.57
C ASP A 180 4.69 -13.66 -11.49
N ARG A 181 6.01 -13.71 -11.68
CA ARG A 181 7.04 -13.19 -10.77
C ARG A 181 7.53 -11.84 -11.24
N TYR A 182 7.50 -10.87 -10.38
CA TYR A 182 7.94 -9.51 -10.67
C TYR A 182 8.93 -9.07 -9.61
N GLU A 183 10.12 -8.62 -10.01
CA GLU A 183 11.15 -8.14 -9.11
C GLU A 183 11.57 -6.73 -9.48
N VAL A 184 11.54 -5.83 -8.52
CA VAL A 184 12.15 -4.51 -8.64
C VAL A 184 13.54 -4.58 -8.00
N VAL A 185 14.54 -4.30 -8.80
CA VAL A 185 15.95 -4.41 -8.43
C VAL A 185 16.63 -3.05 -8.50
N LEU A 186 17.45 -2.73 -7.51
CA LEU A 186 18.32 -1.56 -7.49
C LEU A 186 19.73 -1.99 -7.09
N GLY A 187 20.61 -2.16 -8.09
CA GLY A 187 21.97 -2.61 -7.88
C GLY A 187 22.06 -4.00 -7.23
N GLU A 188 23.18 -4.30 -6.59
CA GLU A 188 23.46 -5.61 -6.01
C GLU A 188 23.45 -5.63 -4.46
N LYS A 189 23.35 -4.46 -3.84
CA LYS A 189 23.50 -4.35 -2.38
C LYS A 189 22.23 -4.66 -1.61
N LEU A 190 21.08 -4.24 -2.13
CA LEU A 190 19.80 -4.47 -1.50
C LEU A 190 19.13 -5.70 -2.10
N PRO A 191 18.33 -6.44 -1.32
CA PRO A 191 17.51 -7.50 -1.88
C PRO A 191 16.51 -6.92 -2.88
N PRO A 192 16.10 -7.68 -3.91
CA PRO A 192 15.00 -7.26 -4.77
C PRO A 192 13.69 -7.16 -3.98
N LEU A 193 12.86 -6.18 -4.33
CA LEU A 193 11.46 -6.18 -3.90
C LEU A 193 10.66 -7.02 -4.89
N ARG A 194 10.12 -8.13 -4.42
CA ARG A 194 9.32 -9.08 -5.19
C ARG A 194 7.85 -8.78 -5.05
N PHE A 195 7.12 -8.89 -6.15
CA PHE A 195 5.67 -8.79 -6.16
C PHE A 195 5.04 -10.06 -6.71
N LEU A 196 3.90 -10.43 -6.11
CA LEU A 196 3.04 -11.51 -6.57
C LEU A 196 1.59 -11.04 -6.41
N LEU A 197 0.77 -11.19 -7.45
CA LEU A 197 -0.65 -10.86 -7.39
C LEU A 197 -1.49 -12.14 -7.45
N TYR A 198 -2.19 -12.43 -6.38
CA TYR A 198 -3.25 -13.43 -6.35
C TYR A 198 -4.58 -12.77 -6.74
N GLY A 199 -5.34 -13.40 -7.61
CA GLY A 199 -6.65 -12.90 -8.00
C GLY A 199 -7.10 -13.38 -9.36
N SER A 200 -8.36 -13.14 -9.69
CA SER A 200 -8.91 -13.43 -11.01
C SER A 200 -8.34 -12.44 -12.05
N ARG A 201 -7.87 -12.96 -13.18
CA ARG A 201 -7.24 -12.18 -14.27
C ARG A 201 -6.06 -11.34 -13.81
N ALA A 202 -5.29 -11.84 -12.84
CA ALA A 202 -4.12 -11.18 -12.31
C ALA A 202 -3.05 -10.99 -13.39
N GLN A 203 -2.60 -9.75 -13.61
CA GLN A 203 -1.55 -9.43 -14.56
C GLN A 203 -0.90 -8.07 -14.25
N LEU A 204 0.31 -7.84 -14.76
CA LEU A 204 1.01 -6.57 -14.72
C LEU A 204 1.02 -5.91 -16.10
N THR A 205 0.67 -4.64 -16.18
CA THR A 205 0.99 -3.77 -17.31
C THR A 205 2.25 -2.98 -16.97
N VAL A 206 3.29 -3.18 -17.77
CA VAL A 206 4.55 -2.42 -17.62
C VAL A 206 4.32 -1.00 -18.15
N ASP A 207 4.42 -0.05 -17.25
CA ASP A 207 4.24 1.39 -17.51
C ASP A 207 5.13 2.16 -16.53
N LYS A 208 6.44 2.16 -16.83
CA LYS A 208 7.46 2.77 -15.98
C LYS A 208 7.23 4.28 -15.88
N LEU A 209 7.15 4.78 -14.66
CA LEU A 209 6.88 6.17 -14.37
C LEU A 209 7.75 6.69 -13.22
N ARG A 210 8.33 7.87 -13.37
CA ARG A 210 8.86 8.65 -12.26
C ARG A 210 7.78 9.62 -11.80
N ILE A 211 7.33 9.45 -10.56
CA ILE A 211 6.35 10.31 -9.92
C ILE A 211 7.12 11.39 -9.18
N GLN A 212 7.04 12.61 -9.69
CA GLN A 212 7.86 13.71 -9.24
C GLN A 212 7.14 14.67 -8.30
N GLN A 213 7.92 15.36 -7.45
CA GLN A 213 7.45 16.46 -6.60
C GLN A 213 6.34 16.04 -5.63
N ILE A 214 6.42 14.84 -5.08
CA ILE A 214 5.54 14.38 -4.00
C ILE A 214 5.83 15.21 -2.76
N VAL A 215 4.77 15.69 -2.11
CA VAL A 215 4.84 16.51 -0.90
C VAL A 215 4.54 15.64 0.33
N TYR A 216 5.50 15.58 1.22
CA TYR A 216 5.35 14.95 2.53
C TYR A 216 5.00 16.03 3.55
N ARG A 217 3.71 16.36 3.63
CA ARG A 217 3.19 17.54 4.36
C ARG A 217 3.61 17.60 5.82
N ILE A 218 3.72 16.46 6.51
CA ILE A 218 4.12 16.45 7.92
C ILE A 218 5.62 16.71 8.07
N GLU A 219 6.45 16.28 7.12
CA GLU A 219 7.88 16.63 7.10
C GLU A 219 8.05 18.14 6.85
N GLU A 220 7.26 18.72 5.94
CA GLU A 220 7.28 20.17 5.68
C GLU A 220 6.94 20.99 6.93
N ARG A 221 5.90 20.61 7.67
CA ARG A 221 5.52 21.27 8.93
C ARG A 221 6.60 21.16 10.02
N ARG A 222 7.39 20.10 9.99
CA ARG A 222 8.49 19.87 10.93
C ARG A 222 9.78 20.55 10.51
N GLY A 223 9.81 21.24 9.36
CA GLY A 223 10.97 21.92 8.81
C GLY A 223 12.02 21.00 8.19
N TYR A 224 11.63 19.77 7.85
CA TYR A 224 12.49 18.82 7.13
C TYR A 224 12.33 18.93 5.62
N PRO A 225 13.31 18.40 4.83
CA PRO A 225 13.11 18.22 3.40
C PRO A 225 11.85 17.37 3.15
N ALA A 226 10.91 17.94 2.40
CA ALA A 226 9.56 17.42 2.32
C ALA A 226 9.10 17.08 0.89
N ARG A 227 9.99 17.19 -0.09
CA ARG A 227 9.69 16.88 -1.48
C ARG A 227 10.59 15.76 -1.95
N GLY A 228 9.99 14.79 -2.61
CA GLY A 228 10.71 13.63 -3.12
C GLY A 228 10.05 13.06 -4.36
N ASP A 229 10.71 12.08 -4.96
CA ASP A 229 10.24 11.38 -6.12
C ASP A 229 10.13 9.89 -5.82
N LEU A 230 9.23 9.21 -6.51
CA LEU A 230 9.10 7.76 -6.49
C LEU A 230 9.20 7.20 -7.91
N TRP A 231 9.58 5.93 -8.01
CA TRP A 231 9.58 5.18 -9.24
C TRP A 231 8.51 4.09 -9.20
N SER A 232 7.80 3.90 -10.32
CA SER A 232 6.79 2.86 -10.47
C SER A 232 7.11 1.97 -11.67
N PRO A 233 7.06 0.63 -11.55
CA PRO A 233 7.28 -0.29 -12.67
C PRO A 233 6.10 -0.35 -13.65
N GLY A 234 4.91 0.03 -13.19
CA GLY A 234 3.65 -0.14 -13.90
C GLY A 234 2.51 -0.36 -12.92
N TYR A 235 1.49 -1.06 -13.35
CA TYR A 235 0.33 -1.35 -12.52
C TYR A 235 -0.19 -2.76 -12.72
N PHE A 236 -0.56 -3.38 -11.60
CA PHE A 236 -1.24 -4.67 -11.57
C PHE A 236 -2.73 -4.49 -11.79
N HIS A 237 -3.39 -5.51 -12.38
CA HIS A 237 -4.84 -5.58 -12.45
C HIS A 237 -5.33 -6.92 -11.93
N ALA A 238 -6.52 -6.90 -11.31
CA ALA A 238 -7.32 -8.07 -10.98
C ALA A 238 -8.81 -7.73 -11.12
N GLU A 239 -9.66 -8.76 -11.18
CA GLU A 239 -11.11 -8.60 -11.04
C GLU A 239 -11.53 -9.03 -9.64
N LEU A 240 -12.28 -8.16 -8.95
CA LEU A 240 -12.99 -8.48 -7.73
C LEU A 240 -14.41 -8.96 -8.07
N GLY A 241 -14.89 -9.96 -7.37
CA GLY A 241 -16.23 -10.49 -7.50
C GLY A 241 -16.71 -11.13 -6.19
N PRO A 242 -17.94 -11.62 -6.11
CA PRO A 242 -18.49 -12.21 -4.89
C PRO A 242 -17.62 -13.32 -4.27
N ASP A 243 -16.94 -14.12 -5.13
CA ASP A 243 -16.08 -15.23 -4.73
C ASP A 243 -14.63 -15.05 -5.25
N ALA A 244 -14.25 -13.83 -5.60
CA ALA A 244 -12.95 -13.51 -6.20
C ALA A 244 -12.31 -12.31 -5.49
N ASP A 245 -11.52 -12.61 -4.47
CA ASP A 245 -10.65 -11.65 -3.80
C ASP A 245 -9.36 -11.43 -4.61
N ALA A 246 -8.70 -10.32 -4.36
CA ALA A 246 -7.36 -10.07 -4.89
C ALA A 246 -6.39 -9.72 -3.76
N THR A 247 -5.15 -10.23 -3.83
CA THR A 247 -4.10 -9.91 -2.87
C THR A 247 -2.80 -9.60 -3.59
N LEU A 248 -2.30 -8.38 -3.40
CA LEU A 248 -0.94 -8.03 -3.78
C LEU A 248 -0.01 -8.36 -2.61
N VAL A 249 0.96 -9.23 -2.87
CA VAL A 249 2.05 -9.53 -1.95
C VAL A 249 3.30 -8.80 -2.41
N ALA A 250 3.95 -8.08 -1.50
CA ALA A 250 5.25 -7.49 -1.74
C ALA A 250 6.23 -7.96 -0.66
N SER A 251 7.44 -8.38 -1.03
CA SER A 251 8.36 -9.04 -0.11
C SER A 251 9.82 -8.86 -0.52
N THR A 252 10.72 -8.83 0.46
CA THR A 252 12.16 -9.02 0.24
C THR A 252 12.60 -10.48 0.45
N GLU A 253 11.69 -11.35 0.87
CA GLU A 253 11.95 -12.79 1.03
C GLU A 253 12.06 -13.50 -0.32
N GLY A 254 12.63 -14.71 -0.30
CA GLY A 254 12.71 -15.58 -1.48
C GLY A 254 11.35 -16.06 -1.98
N TRP A 255 11.26 -16.46 -3.24
CA TRP A 255 10.04 -16.99 -3.85
C TRP A 255 9.46 -18.20 -3.11
N GLU A 256 10.30 -19.08 -2.56
CA GLU A 256 9.83 -20.22 -1.77
C GLU A 256 9.01 -19.78 -0.55
N CYS A 257 9.47 -18.74 0.15
CA CYS A 257 8.75 -18.16 1.28
C CYS A 257 7.41 -17.53 0.83
N MET A 258 7.41 -16.79 -0.28
CA MET A 258 6.21 -16.14 -0.80
C MET A 258 5.14 -17.14 -1.27
N TYR A 259 5.54 -18.24 -1.91
CA TYR A 259 4.61 -19.28 -2.32
C TYR A 259 4.19 -20.20 -1.17
N GLY A 260 5.04 -20.32 -0.15
CA GLY A 260 4.80 -21.16 1.03
C GLY A 260 3.73 -20.61 1.98
N LEU A 261 3.39 -19.31 1.89
CA LEU A 261 2.37 -18.66 2.72
C LEU A 261 1.32 -18.00 1.84
N LYS A 262 0.19 -18.66 1.64
CA LYS A 262 -0.92 -18.12 0.86
C LYS A 262 -1.59 -16.97 1.60
N PRO A 263 -2.25 -16.01 0.88
CA PRO A 263 -2.90 -14.86 1.51
C PRO A 263 -3.88 -15.20 2.62
N SER A 264 -4.72 -16.22 2.44
CA SER A 264 -5.68 -16.65 3.46
C SER A 264 -4.99 -17.24 4.71
N GLU A 265 -3.88 -17.93 4.52
CA GLU A 265 -3.08 -18.50 5.61
C GLU A 265 -2.34 -17.38 6.37
N ALA A 266 -1.81 -16.38 5.66
CA ALA A 266 -1.19 -15.21 6.27
C ALA A 266 -2.20 -14.44 7.15
N ILE A 267 -3.42 -14.21 6.66
CA ILE A 267 -4.48 -13.56 7.44
C ILE A 267 -4.81 -14.41 8.68
N ALA A 268 -5.00 -15.71 8.52
CA ALA A 268 -5.36 -16.60 9.63
C ALA A 268 -4.25 -16.76 10.68
N ALA A 269 -2.98 -16.66 10.27
CA ALA A 269 -1.84 -16.78 11.19
C ALA A 269 -1.66 -15.53 12.08
N GLU A 270 -2.12 -14.37 11.61
CA GLU A 270 -2.00 -13.10 12.35
C GLU A 270 -3.28 -12.75 13.14
N GLN A 271 -4.32 -13.55 13.06
CA GLN A 271 -5.56 -13.47 13.84
C GLN A 271 -5.54 -14.43 15.03
#